data_80c44b12021409a472c83abc91011704
#
_entry.id   80c44b12021409a472c83abc91011704
#
_cell.length_a   1.000
_cell.length_b   1.000
_cell.length_c   1.000
_cell.angle_alpha   90.00
_cell.angle_beta   90.00
_cell.angle_gamma   90.00
#
_symmetry.space_group_name_H-M   'P 1'
#
loop_
_entity.id
_entity.type
_entity.pdbx_description
1 polymer ?
#
loop_
_entity_poly.entity_id
_entity_poly.type
_entity_poly.pdbx_seq_one_letter_code
_entity_poly.pdbx_strand_id
1 'polypeptide(L)'
;VVAAILTLPLVAQMVPMLTTGGWSWTGPDAHHDVLPRWLQLALATPVQFWIGRRFYVGAWNSLRGGGANMDVLVSLGTTMAWGLSAVVTVLGLHEHVYFEAAAAVITLVLLGKLLEARAKAGTSAALEGLVKLQPRTARIERDGAVVEVPLADVKAGDRFVVRAGDAVPVDGDVARGESAVDES
;
A
#
# COMPACT_ATOMS: atom_id res chain seq x y z
N VAL A 1 11.57 3.33 -4.77
CA VAL A 1 12.74 3.52 -5.65
C VAL A 1 14.05 3.37 -4.85
N VAL A 2 14.26 4.13 -3.76
CA VAL A 2 15.52 4.07 -2.97
C VAL A 2 15.81 2.67 -2.43
N ALA A 3 14.80 1.97 -1.90
CA ALA A 3 14.95 0.58 -1.45
C ALA A 3 15.50 -0.31 -2.57
N ALA A 4 14.91 -0.24 -3.76
CA ALA A 4 15.34 -1.05 -4.89
C ALA A 4 16.79 -0.75 -5.31
N ILE A 5 17.20 0.53 -5.32
CA ILE A 5 18.57 0.93 -5.68
C ILE A 5 19.60 0.34 -4.70
N LEU A 6 19.30 0.37 -3.38
CA LEU A 6 20.20 -0.17 -2.35
C LEU A 6 20.21 -1.71 -2.30
N THR A 7 19.07 -2.34 -2.63
CA THR A 7 18.94 -3.79 -2.59
C THR A 7 19.47 -4.46 -3.86
N LEU A 8 19.41 -3.77 -5.00
CA LEU A 8 19.80 -4.32 -6.29
C LEU A 8 21.24 -4.85 -6.31
N PRO A 9 22.28 -4.13 -5.83
CA PRO A 9 23.63 -4.66 -5.76
C PRO A 9 23.78 -5.87 -4.82
N LEU A 10 23.00 -5.90 -3.72
CA LEU A 10 22.99 -7.02 -2.78
C LEU A 10 22.38 -8.29 -3.42
N VAL A 11 21.32 -8.14 -4.20
CA VAL A 11 20.67 -9.26 -4.89
C VAL A 11 21.44 -9.67 -6.14
N ALA A 12 22.07 -8.71 -6.83
CA ALA A 12 22.85 -8.99 -8.05
C ALA A 12 24.03 -9.93 -7.80
N GLN A 13 24.64 -9.91 -6.61
CA GLN A 13 25.69 -10.87 -6.25
C GLN A 13 25.20 -12.33 -6.20
N MET A 14 23.89 -12.56 -6.06
CA MET A 14 23.29 -13.89 -6.06
C MET A 14 23.19 -14.47 -7.49
N VAL A 15 23.18 -13.65 -8.53
CA VAL A 15 23.02 -14.09 -9.92
C VAL A 15 24.18 -14.98 -10.40
N PRO A 16 25.46 -14.65 -10.18
CA PRO A 16 26.57 -15.54 -10.53
C PRO A 16 26.48 -16.92 -9.85
N MET A 17 26.03 -16.97 -8.61
CA MET A 17 25.83 -18.21 -7.85
C MET A 17 24.79 -19.13 -8.53
N LEU A 18 23.72 -18.55 -9.09
CA LEU A 18 22.67 -19.28 -9.81
C LEU A 18 23.12 -19.74 -11.21
N THR A 19 23.96 -18.97 -11.89
CA THR A 19 24.34 -19.23 -13.29
C THR A 19 25.55 -20.15 -13.45
N THR A 20 26.47 -20.15 -12.49
CA THR A 20 27.69 -20.97 -12.55
C THR A 20 27.52 -22.38 -11.98
N GLY A 21 26.32 -22.79 -11.59
CA GLY A 21 26.04 -24.13 -11.06
C GLY A 21 26.72 -24.43 -9.73
N GLY A 22 27.23 -23.43 -9.04
CA GLY A 22 27.98 -23.51 -7.80
C GLY A 22 27.16 -23.84 -6.55
N TRP A 23 26.14 -24.68 -6.68
CA TRP A 23 25.44 -25.25 -5.52
C TRP A 23 26.23 -26.46 -4.96
N SER A 24 27.51 -26.30 -4.72
CA SER A 24 28.28 -27.32 -3.99
C SER A 24 28.27 -26.96 -2.51
N TRP A 25 27.48 -27.67 -1.75
CA TRP A 25 27.41 -27.58 -0.28
C TRP A 25 28.70 -28.04 0.41
N THR A 26 29.74 -28.41 -0.32
CA THR A 26 30.88 -29.21 0.19
C THR A 26 32.24 -28.72 -0.27
N GLY A 27 32.50 -27.40 -0.30
CA GLY A 27 33.84 -26.88 -0.61
C GLY A 27 34.29 -25.78 0.34
N PRO A 28 35.55 -25.75 0.78
CA PRO A 28 36.10 -24.68 1.61
C PRO A 28 36.07 -23.29 0.91
N ASP A 29 35.83 -23.26 -0.42
CA ASP A 29 35.82 -22.06 -1.25
C ASP A 29 34.41 -21.56 -1.61
N ALA A 30 33.34 -22.09 -0.97
CA ALA A 30 31.94 -21.80 -1.30
C ALA A 30 31.48 -20.38 -0.87
N HIS A 31 32.35 -19.54 -0.35
CA HIS A 31 32.02 -18.25 0.25
C HIS A 31 32.62 -17.06 -0.55
N HIS A 32 32.50 -17.06 -1.88
CA HIS A 32 32.84 -15.89 -2.66
C HIS A 32 31.68 -14.86 -2.57
N ASP A 33 31.59 -14.18 -1.42
CA ASP A 33 30.86 -12.92 -1.33
C ASP A 33 31.49 -11.94 -2.32
N VAL A 34 30.84 -11.68 -3.44
CA VAL A 34 31.33 -10.72 -4.47
C VAL A 34 31.52 -9.33 -3.87
N LEU A 35 30.67 -8.98 -2.89
CA LEU A 35 30.76 -7.73 -2.14
C LEU A 35 31.37 -7.98 -0.75
N PRO A 36 32.32 -7.13 -0.32
CA PRO A 36 32.83 -7.19 1.05
C PRO A 36 31.71 -7.14 2.08
N ARG A 37 31.77 -7.98 3.12
CA ARG A 37 30.72 -8.10 4.15
C ARG A 37 30.38 -6.77 4.81
N TRP A 38 31.37 -5.90 5.03
CA TRP A 38 31.16 -4.54 5.55
C TRP A 38 30.36 -3.65 4.63
N LEU A 39 30.53 -3.79 3.32
CA LEU A 39 29.73 -3.06 2.33
C LEU A 39 28.30 -3.58 2.29
N GLN A 40 28.08 -4.89 2.40
CA GLN A 40 26.76 -5.48 2.53
C GLN A 40 26.05 -4.97 3.78
N LEU A 41 26.72 -4.94 4.94
CA LEU A 41 26.21 -4.37 6.19
C LEU A 41 25.83 -2.87 6.00
N ALA A 42 26.71 -2.09 5.38
CA ALA A 42 26.47 -0.67 5.15
C ALA A 42 25.26 -0.40 4.22
N LEU A 43 25.04 -1.23 3.21
CA LEU A 43 23.91 -1.12 2.28
C LEU A 43 22.60 -1.65 2.90
N ALA A 44 22.65 -2.75 3.64
CA ALA A 44 21.48 -3.35 4.24
C ALA A 44 20.94 -2.55 5.44
N THR A 45 21.79 -1.90 6.21
CA THR A 45 21.39 -1.15 7.41
C THR A 45 20.37 -0.03 7.12
N PRO A 46 20.56 0.88 6.15
CA PRO A 46 19.55 1.87 5.82
C PRO A 46 18.27 1.25 5.27
N VAL A 47 18.34 0.13 4.54
CA VAL A 47 17.15 -0.59 4.10
C VAL A 47 16.38 -1.12 5.30
N GLN A 48 17.07 -1.74 6.26
CA GLN A 48 16.48 -2.33 7.44
C GLN A 48 15.82 -1.29 8.35
N PHE A 49 16.53 -0.24 8.75
CA PHE A 49 16.08 0.65 9.81
C PHE A 49 15.42 1.94 9.31
N TRP A 50 15.85 2.50 8.19
CA TRP A 50 15.23 3.72 7.66
C TRP A 50 14.04 3.41 6.77
N ILE A 51 14.24 2.60 5.74
CA ILE A 51 13.17 2.25 4.80
C ILE A 51 12.18 1.29 5.47
N GLY A 52 12.67 0.31 6.22
CA GLY A 52 11.89 -0.67 6.98
C GLY A 52 11.16 -0.11 8.19
N ARG A 53 11.41 1.15 8.61
CA ARG A 53 10.80 1.79 9.80
C ARG A 53 9.28 1.60 9.88
N ARG A 54 8.58 1.66 8.74
CA ARG A 54 7.13 1.49 8.71
C ARG A 54 6.68 0.12 9.25
N PHE A 55 7.45 -0.93 9.02
CA PHE A 55 7.14 -2.27 9.53
C PHE A 55 7.32 -2.35 11.05
N TYR A 56 8.32 -1.68 11.60
CA TYR A 56 8.51 -1.59 13.06
C TYR A 56 7.38 -0.82 13.73
N VAL A 57 6.95 0.30 13.15
CA VAL A 57 5.81 1.07 13.67
C VAL A 57 4.51 0.27 13.54
N GLY A 58 4.28 -0.38 12.41
CA GLY A 58 3.11 -1.24 12.20
C GLY A 58 3.09 -2.43 13.16
N ALA A 59 4.23 -3.10 13.34
CA ALA A 59 4.41 -4.20 14.30
C ALA A 59 4.10 -3.77 15.73
N TRP A 60 4.67 -2.65 16.16
CA TRP A 60 4.45 -2.11 17.49
C TRP A 60 2.98 -1.80 17.78
N ASN A 61 2.32 -1.13 16.83
CA ASN A 61 0.90 -0.80 16.97
C ASN A 61 0.01 -2.06 17.00
N SER A 62 0.33 -3.06 16.17
CA SER A 62 -0.39 -4.33 16.14
C SER A 62 -0.25 -5.11 17.45
N LEU A 63 0.96 -5.21 17.97
CA LEU A 63 1.23 -5.89 19.25
C LEU A 63 0.55 -5.18 20.44
N ARG A 64 0.53 -3.85 20.44
CA ARG A 64 -0.21 -3.09 21.45
C ARG A 64 -1.73 -3.30 21.38
N GLY A 65 -2.25 -3.55 20.18
CA GLY A 65 -3.65 -3.91 19.96
C GLY A 65 -3.99 -5.37 20.28
N GLY A 66 -3.04 -6.15 20.80
CA GLY A 66 -3.22 -7.56 21.17
C GLY A 66 -3.24 -8.53 19.98
N GLY A 67 -2.83 -8.09 18.78
CA GLY A 67 -2.75 -8.92 17.58
C GLY A 67 -1.35 -8.95 16.96
N ALA A 68 -1.11 -9.91 16.08
CA ALA A 68 0.08 -9.97 15.24
C ALA A 68 -0.35 -9.87 13.78
N ASN A 69 0.32 -9.02 13.00
CA ASN A 69 0.07 -8.81 11.60
C ASN A 69 1.33 -9.10 10.76
N MET A 70 1.21 -8.93 9.44
CA MET A 70 2.32 -9.11 8.51
C MET A 70 3.54 -8.25 8.87
N ASP A 71 3.32 -7.02 9.40
CA ASP A 71 4.41 -6.12 9.74
C ASP A 71 5.26 -6.65 10.92
N VAL A 72 4.63 -7.37 11.88
CA VAL A 72 5.32 -8.07 12.98
C VAL A 72 6.22 -9.16 12.41
N LEU A 73 5.69 -9.98 11.50
CA LEU A 73 6.46 -11.08 10.91
C LEU A 73 7.63 -10.57 10.08
N VAL A 74 7.40 -9.56 9.23
CA VAL A 74 8.45 -8.96 8.40
C VAL A 74 9.53 -8.30 9.27
N SER A 75 9.14 -7.47 10.26
CA SER A 75 10.11 -6.79 11.13
C SER A 75 10.94 -7.78 11.94
N LEU A 76 10.32 -8.81 12.51
CA LEU A 76 11.01 -9.83 13.30
C LEU A 76 11.97 -10.64 12.42
N GLY A 77 11.49 -11.22 11.32
CA GLY A 77 12.28 -12.08 10.44
C GLY A 77 13.47 -11.36 9.82
N THR A 78 13.25 -10.14 9.30
CA THR A 78 14.35 -9.37 8.69
C THR A 78 15.34 -8.85 9.73
N THR A 79 14.90 -8.52 10.95
CA THR A 79 15.79 -8.11 12.05
C THR A 79 16.66 -9.26 12.51
N MET A 80 16.12 -10.48 12.60
CA MET A 80 16.90 -11.67 12.95
C MET A 80 17.94 -11.99 11.88
N ALA A 81 17.57 -11.93 10.59
CA ALA A 81 18.51 -12.16 9.48
C ALA A 81 19.61 -11.10 9.45
N TRP A 82 19.26 -9.81 9.58
CA TRP A 82 20.22 -8.72 9.64
C TRP A 82 21.11 -8.83 10.88
N GLY A 83 20.54 -9.10 12.07
CA GLY A 83 21.25 -9.17 13.34
C GLY A 83 22.26 -10.32 13.37
N LEU A 84 21.86 -11.52 12.92
CA LEU A 84 22.78 -12.66 12.79
C LEU A 84 23.94 -12.31 11.86
N SER A 85 23.65 -11.75 10.69
CA SER A 85 24.68 -11.37 9.71
C SER A 85 25.61 -10.27 10.23
N ALA A 86 25.09 -9.31 11.00
CA ALA A 86 25.90 -8.28 11.65
C ALA A 86 26.87 -8.89 12.70
N VAL A 87 26.39 -9.81 13.53
CA VAL A 87 27.22 -10.52 14.51
C VAL A 87 28.32 -11.31 13.81
N VAL A 88 27.98 -12.09 12.78
CA VAL A 88 28.94 -12.86 11.96
C VAL A 88 30.01 -11.94 11.36
N THR A 89 29.61 -10.80 10.83
CA THR A 89 30.52 -9.83 10.20
C THR A 89 31.45 -9.18 11.22
N VAL A 90 30.92 -8.74 12.37
CA VAL A 90 31.71 -8.04 13.41
C VAL A 90 32.69 -9.00 14.11
N LEU A 91 32.27 -10.23 14.39
CA LEU A 91 33.12 -11.26 15.01
C LEU A 91 34.07 -11.93 14.02
N GLY A 92 33.99 -11.65 12.73
CA GLY A 92 34.82 -12.25 11.69
C GLY A 92 34.62 -13.76 11.54
N LEU A 93 33.41 -14.27 11.83
CA LEU A 93 33.09 -15.66 11.71
C LEU A 93 32.99 -16.08 10.22
N HIS A 94 33.35 -17.35 9.94
CA HIS A 94 33.30 -17.92 8.58
C HIS A 94 31.90 -18.49 8.22
N GLU A 95 30.84 -17.89 8.75
CA GLU A 95 29.47 -18.29 8.54
C GLU A 95 28.82 -17.43 7.42
N HIS A 96 27.71 -17.93 6.87
CA HIS A 96 26.94 -17.20 5.88
C HIS A 96 26.29 -15.94 6.46
N VAL A 97 26.23 -14.89 5.66
CA VAL A 97 25.49 -13.65 5.94
C VAL A 97 24.23 -13.62 5.09
N TYR A 98 23.18 -12.99 5.60
CA TYR A 98 21.84 -12.94 5.00
C TYR A 98 21.36 -11.48 4.80
N PHE A 99 22.28 -10.55 4.56
CA PHE A 99 21.95 -9.14 4.34
C PHE A 99 21.08 -8.93 3.11
N GLU A 100 21.38 -9.64 2.02
CA GLU A 100 20.62 -9.61 0.78
C GLU A 100 19.20 -10.13 0.98
N ALA A 101 19.01 -11.20 1.75
CA ALA A 101 17.70 -11.75 2.04
C ALA A 101 16.84 -10.77 2.85
N ALA A 102 17.41 -10.17 3.91
CA ALA A 102 16.72 -9.18 4.72
C ALA A 102 16.29 -7.96 3.89
N ALA A 103 17.20 -7.41 3.08
CA ALA A 103 16.94 -6.26 2.22
C ALA A 103 15.93 -6.59 1.10
N ALA A 104 16.03 -7.78 0.49
CA ALA A 104 15.11 -8.25 -0.54
C ALA A 104 13.69 -8.40 -0.02
N VAL A 105 13.49 -9.01 1.15
CA VAL A 105 12.16 -9.16 1.76
C VAL A 105 11.51 -7.79 1.99
N ILE A 106 12.23 -6.84 2.59
CA ILE A 106 11.70 -5.48 2.82
C ILE A 106 11.30 -4.84 1.49
N THR A 107 12.16 -4.92 0.47
CA THR A 107 11.93 -4.28 -0.83
C THR A 107 10.75 -4.90 -1.56
N LEU A 108 10.63 -6.24 -1.57
CA LEU A 108 9.53 -6.97 -2.21
C LEU A 108 8.20 -6.70 -1.52
N VAL A 109 8.16 -6.68 -0.19
CA VAL A 109 6.94 -6.35 0.55
C VAL A 109 6.50 -4.92 0.30
N LEU A 110 7.45 -3.97 0.22
CA LEU A 110 7.14 -2.58 -0.14
C LEU A 110 6.62 -2.46 -1.58
N LEU A 111 7.19 -3.22 -2.52
CA LEU A 111 6.69 -3.28 -3.89
C LEU A 111 5.27 -3.85 -3.93
N GLY A 112 5.01 -4.93 -3.21
CA GLY A 112 3.67 -5.50 -3.10
C GLY A 112 2.65 -4.50 -2.55
N LYS A 113 2.99 -3.77 -1.47
CA LYS A 113 2.14 -2.71 -0.92
C LYS A 113 1.92 -1.55 -1.89
N LEU A 114 2.91 -1.20 -2.71
CA LEU A 114 2.76 -0.18 -3.75
C LEU A 114 1.79 -0.63 -4.85
N LEU A 115 1.90 -1.88 -5.30
CA LEU A 115 0.99 -2.45 -6.31
C LEU A 115 -0.45 -2.54 -5.76
N GLU A 116 -0.61 -2.98 -4.52
CA GLU A 116 -1.90 -3.01 -3.83
C GLU A 116 -2.54 -1.62 -3.76
N ALA A 117 -1.77 -0.61 -3.34
CA ALA A 117 -2.25 0.76 -3.26
C ALA A 117 -2.68 1.32 -4.63
N ARG A 118 -1.91 1.01 -5.68
CA ARG A 118 -2.26 1.41 -7.05
C ARG A 118 -3.53 0.72 -7.56
N ALA A 119 -3.69 -0.57 -7.28
CA ALA A 119 -4.90 -1.31 -7.66
C ALA A 119 -6.15 -0.73 -6.97
N LYS A 120 -6.07 -0.44 -5.66
CA LYS A 120 -7.16 0.18 -4.90
C LYS A 120 -7.51 1.59 -5.40
N ALA A 121 -6.52 2.40 -5.77
CA ALA A 121 -6.74 3.75 -6.27
C ALA A 121 -7.54 3.75 -7.60
N GLY A 122 -7.30 2.77 -8.48
CA GLY A 122 -8.08 2.61 -9.71
C GLY A 122 -9.56 2.33 -9.45
N THR A 123 -9.87 1.53 -8.45
CA THR A 123 -11.28 1.22 -8.08
C THR A 123 -11.98 2.42 -7.45
N SER A 124 -11.30 3.18 -6.59
CA SER A 124 -11.88 4.37 -5.95
C SER A 124 -12.20 5.48 -6.96
N ALA A 125 -11.40 5.64 -8.00
CA ALA A 125 -11.66 6.65 -9.05
C ALA A 125 -12.96 6.35 -9.84
N ALA A 126 -13.31 5.09 -10.04
CA ALA A 126 -14.57 4.69 -10.66
C ALA A 126 -15.77 5.03 -9.77
N LEU A 127 -15.65 4.82 -8.45
CA LEU A 127 -16.71 5.18 -7.50
C LEU A 127 -16.89 6.71 -7.36
N GLU A 128 -15.80 7.49 -7.38
CA GLU A 128 -15.88 8.96 -7.38
C GLU A 128 -16.58 9.49 -8.63
N GLY A 129 -16.45 8.81 -9.77
CA GLY A 129 -17.19 9.13 -11.00
C GLY A 129 -18.70 9.02 -10.81
N LEU A 130 -19.18 8.00 -10.10
CA LEU A 130 -20.59 7.80 -9.80
C LEU A 130 -21.12 8.82 -8.78
N VAL A 131 -20.35 9.16 -7.75
CA VAL A 131 -20.72 10.19 -6.77
C VAL A 131 -20.85 11.59 -7.41
N LYS A 132 -20.07 11.89 -8.45
CA LYS A 132 -20.17 13.15 -9.19
C LYS A 132 -21.45 13.30 -10.03
N LEU A 133 -22.16 12.20 -10.26
CA LEU A 133 -23.47 12.22 -10.96
C LEU A 133 -24.62 12.66 -10.04
N GLN A 134 -24.42 12.68 -8.71
CA GLN A 134 -25.43 13.20 -7.80
C GLN A 134 -25.59 14.72 -8.00
N PRO A 135 -26.83 15.21 -8.17
CA PRO A 135 -27.12 16.64 -8.26
C PRO A 135 -26.67 17.31 -6.95
N ARG A 136 -26.05 18.49 -7.08
CA ARG A 136 -25.61 19.29 -5.92
C ARG A 136 -26.64 20.29 -5.48
N THR A 137 -27.65 20.56 -6.32
CA THR A 137 -28.71 21.50 -6.11
C THR A 137 -30.08 20.85 -6.36
N ALA A 138 -31.11 21.34 -5.72
CA ALA A 138 -32.50 20.97 -5.95
C ALA A 138 -33.31 22.22 -6.29
N ARG A 139 -34.28 22.06 -7.19
CA ARG A 139 -35.25 23.15 -7.50
C ARG A 139 -36.45 22.96 -6.60
N ILE A 140 -36.59 23.80 -5.58
CA ILE A 140 -37.71 23.76 -4.65
C ILE A 140 -38.74 24.84 -4.98
N GLU A 141 -40.03 24.53 -4.76
CA GLU A 141 -41.13 25.49 -4.88
C GLU A 141 -41.35 26.14 -3.52
N ARG A 142 -41.05 27.45 -3.44
CA ARG A 142 -41.37 28.31 -2.28
C ARG A 142 -42.18 29.51 -2.71
N ASP A 143 -43.27 29.75 -2.04
CA ASP A 143 -44.15 30.91 -2.29
C ASP A 143 -44.61 31.03 -3.77
N GLY A 144 -44.81 29.88 -4.42
CA GLY A 144 -45.24 29.85 -5.85
C GLY A 144 -44.14 30.12 -6.87
N ALA A 145 -42.88 30.27 -6.43
CA ALA A 145 -41.71 30.42 -7.29
C ALA A 145 -40.76 29.18 -7.15
N VAL A 146 -40.18 28.77 -8.27
CA VAL A 146 -39.15 27.70 -8.28
C VAL A 146 -37.79 28.32 -8.08
N VAL A 147 -37.15 27.98 -6.97
CA VAL A 147 -35.81 28.47 -6.59
C VAL A 147 -34.85 27.33 -6.54
N GLU A 148 -33.64 27.50 -7.06
CA GLU A 148 -32.55 26.52 -6.97
C GLU A 148 -31.79 26.72 -5.67
N VAL A 149 -31.70 25.65 -4.86
CA VAL A 149 -31.02 25.66 -3.56
C VAL A 149 -30.03 24.51 -3.47
N PRO A 150 -28.96 24.69 -2.69
CA PRO A 150 -28.07 23.58 -2.36
C PRO A 150 -28.83 22.40 -1.71
N LEU A 151 -28.44 21.18 -2.01
CA LEU A 151 -29.10 19.98 -1.49
C LEU A 151 -29.11 19.94 0.05
N ALA A 152 -28.09 20.53 0.69
CA ALA A 152 -27.98 20.63 2.15
C ALA A 152 -29.08 21.51 2.80
N ASP A 153 -29.71 22.38 2.03
CA ASP A 153 -30.73 23.31 2.52
C ASP A 153 -32.15 22.79 2.29
N VAL A 154 -32.32 21.64 1.65
CA VAL A 154 -33.61 20.98 1.43
C VAL A 154 -34.07 20.33 2.74
N LYS A 155 -35.31 20.58 3.13
CA LYS A 155 -35.92 20.07 4.37
C LYS A 155 -37.05 19.10 4.05
N ALA A 156 -37.29 18.19 4.99
CA ALA A 156 -38.47 17.33 4.92
C ALA A 156 -39.76 18.16 4.83
N GLY A 157 -40.58 17.88 3.81
CA GLY A 157 -41.79 18.62 3.50
C GLY A 157 -41.63 19.70 2.43
N ASP A 158 -40.43 20.03 1.97
CA ASP A 158 -40.22 20.90 0.80
C ASP A 158 -40.73 20.19 -0.46
N ARG A 159 -41.36 20.95 -1.36
CA ARG A 159 -41.74 20.48 -2.69
C ARG A 159 -40.64 20.80 -3.69
N PHE A 160 -40.14 19.81 -4.39
CA PHE A 160 -39.15 20.01 -5.45
C PHE A 160 -39.70 19.64 -6.82
N VAL A 161 -39.20 20.31 -7.83
CA VAL A 161 -39.63 20.15 -9.23
C VAL A 161 -38.53 19.43 -10.00
N VAL A 162 -38.88 18.28 -10.60
CA VAL A 162 -38.02 17.52 -11.50
C VAL A 162 -38.53 17.64 -12.91
N ARG A 163 -37.66 17.98 -13.85
CA ARG A 163 -37.98 18.07 -15.28
C ARG A 163 -37.44 16.84 -16.01
N ALA A 164 -37.94 16.60 -17.20
CA ALA A 164 -37.41 15.56 -18.06
C ALA A 164 -35.90 15.73 -18.29
N GLY A 165 -35.11 14.71 -17.99
CA GLY A 165 -33.63 14.74 -18.06
C GLY A 165 -32.93 15.22 -16.79
N ASP A 166 -33.65 15.71 -15.79
CA ASP A 166 -33.07 16.03 -14.49
C ASP A 166 -32.90 14.74 -13.62
N ALA A 167 -31.87 14.70 -12.81
CA ALA A 167 -31.74 13.65 -11.77
C ALA A 167 -32.65 14.05 -10.58
N VAL A 168 -33.27 13.03 -9.94
CA VAL A 168 -34.06 13.23 -8.72
C VAL A 168 -33.09 13.56 -7.57
N PRO A 169 -33.21 14.74 -6.93
CA PRO A 169 -32.17 15.23 -6.00
C PRO A 169 -32.22 14.56 -4.62
N VAL A 170 -33.39 14.18 -4.14
CA VAL A 170 -33.64 13.57 -2.82
C VAL A 170 -34.81 12.60 -2.91
N ASP A 171 -34.92 11.71 -1.94
CA ASP A 171 -36.07 10.82 -1.81
C ASP A 171 -37.34 11.63 -1.53
N GLY A 172 -38.47 11.20 -2.12
CA GLY A 172 -39.72 11.90 -1.93
C GLY A 172 -40.90 11.18 -2.56
N ASP A 173 -42.11 11.64 -2.23
CA ASP A 173 -43.38 11.15 -2.79
C ASP A 173 -43.85 12.04 -3.94
N VAL A 174 -44.40 11.42 -5.00
CA VAL A 174 -44.96 12.15 -6.13
C VAL A 174 -46.23 12.87 -5.69
N ALA A 175 -46.12 14.19 -5.55
CA ALA A 175 -47.29 15.03 -5.20
C ALA A 175 -48.17 15.39 -6.42
N ARG A 176 -47.52 15.55 -7.60
CA ARG A 176 -48.20 15.92 -8.85
C ARG A 176 -47.37 15.54 -10.06
N GLY A 177 -48.03 15.04 -11.10
CA GLY A 177 -47.40 14.68 -12.37
C GLY A 177 -47.16 13.16 -12.49
N GLU A 178 -46.68 12.75 -13.64
CA GLU A 178 -46.37 11.35 -13.99
C GLU A 178 -45.14 11.35 -14.91
N SER A 179 -44.18 10.48 -14.65
CA SER A 179 -43.01 10.33 -15.50
C SER A 179 -42.37 8.97 -15.28
N ALA A 180 -41.59 8.49 -16.25
CA ALA A 180 -40.73 7.33 -16.08
C ALA A 180 -39.39 7.80 -15.49
N VAL A 181 -38.87 7.03 -14.51
CA VAL A 181 -37.57 7.23 -13.88
C VAL A 181 -36.67 6.09 -14.32
N ASP A 182 -35.46 6.42 -14.73
CA ASP A 182 -34.39 5.45 -15.03
C ASP A 182 -33.63 5.15 -13.74
N GLU A 183 -33.69 3.90 -13.31
CA GLU A 183 -33.03 3.39 -12.10
C GLU A 183 -31.81 2.50 -12.42
N SER A 184 -31.34 2.49 -13.68
CA SER A 184 -30.23 1.64 -14.15
C SER A 184 -28.84 2.09 -13.68
#